data_35441676501aab832d01e3e2ab30690c
#
_entry.id   35441676501aab832d01e3e2ab30690c
#
_cell.length_a   1.000
_cell.length_b   1.000
_cell.length_c   1.000
_cell.angle_alpha   90.00
_cell.angle_beta   90.00
_cell.angle_gamma   90.00
#
_symmetry.space_group_name_H-M   'P 1'
#
loop_
_entity.id
_entity.type
_entity.pdbx_description
1 polymer ?
#
loop_
_entity_poly.entity_id
_entity_poly.type
_entity_poly.pdbx_seq_one_letter_code
_entity_poly.pdbx_strand_id
1 'polypeptide(L)'
;NAERFKRSFDEIGIDYIRVPNVYWEVTNERVLTMEYIDAIKMSDIDAVEKAGLDKQKLADQVADAFLAQILKTSYFHCDPHPGNLQCDAQGNLVYFDCGMMNELKPNVANGFKEACFAVFGGGPFISQIQLDQAGKRLVDALELAGVLAKSADRLSVEKLARYFIRTFKDVQLGKAPANIKTTLGADLQALTDQ
;
A
#
# COMPACT_ATOMS: atom_id res chain seq x y z
N ASN A 1 15.08 8.21 -11.66
CA ASN A 1 14.08 7.43 -10.88
C ASN A 1 14.66 6.11 -10.38
N ALA A 2 15.17 5.24 -11.26
CA ALA A 2 15.65 3.89 -10.92
C ALA A 2 16.65 3.87 -9.76
N GLU A 3 17.72 4.66 -9.83
CA GLU A 3 18.73 4.75 -8.77
C GLU A 3 18.17 5.30 -7.45
N ARG A 4 17.29 6.31 -7.52
CA ARG A 4 16.61 6.83 -6.34
C ARG A 4 15.73 5.76 -5.71
N PHE A 5 15.00 5.00 -6.52
CA PHE A 5 14.11 3.94 -6.07
C PHE A 5 14.89 2.83 -5.36
N LYS A 6 15.99 2.35 -5.99
CA LYS A 6 16.87 1.37 -5.35
C LYS A 6 17.40 1.88 -4.01
N ARG A 7 17.96 3.08 -3.99
CA ARG A 7 18.50 3.71 -2.77
C ARG A 7 17.47 3.81 -1.65
N SER A 8 16.22 4.13 -1.98
CA SER A 8 15.16 4.24 -0.97
C SER A 8 14.88 2.92 -0.23
N PHE A 9 15.07 1.78 -0.87
CA PHE A 9 14.99 0.47 -0.21
C PHE A 9 16.26 0.13 0.57
N ASP A 10 17.42 0.44 0.04
CA ASP A 10 18.71 0.23 0.72
C ASP A 10 18.73 0.99 2.07
N GLU A 11 18.25 2.23 2.10
CA GLU A 11 18.18 3.08 3.30
C GLU A 11 17.27 2.53 4.40
N ILE A 12 16.26 1.74 4.06
CA ILE A 12 15.33 1.11 5.02
C ILE A 12 15.64 -0.36 5.29
N GLY A 13 16.77 -0.87 4.75
CA GLY A 13 17.25 -2.23 4.98
C GLY A 13 16.48 -3.33 4.27
N ILE A 14 15.85 -3.03 3.12
CA ILE A 14 15.20 -4.01 2.26
C ILE A 14 16.14 -4.38 1.13
N ASP A 15 16.70 -5.59 1.16
CA ASP A 15 17.76 -6.09 0.28
C ASP A 15 17.28 -7.00 -0.87
N TYR A 16 16.04 -7.45 -0.82
CA TYR A 16 15.45 -8.32 -1.83
C TYR A 16 14.87 -7.56 -3.04
N ILE A 17 15.10 -6.25 -3.15
CA ILE A 17 14.68 -5.43 -4.30
C ILE A 17 15.86 -5.21 -5.22
N ARG A 18 15.70 -5.59 -6.48
CA ARG A 18 16.61 -5.30 -7.56
C ARG A 18 16.01 -4.30 -8.54
N VAL A 19 16.83 -3.34 -8.91
CA VAL A 19 16.53 -2.41 -10.00
C VAL A 19 17.76 -2.43 -10.92
N PRO A 20 17.61 -2.55 -12.25
CA PRO A 20 18.74 -2.57 -13.16
C PRO A 20 19.64 -1.34 -13.00
N ASN A 21 20.94 -1.55 -12.94
CA ASN A 21 21.91 -0.45 -12.94
C ASN A 21 21.87 0.29 -14.28
N VAL A 22 21.97 1.61 -14.25
CA VAL A 22 22.03 2.44 -15.46
C VAL A 22 23.50 2.65 -15.84
N TYR A 23 23.84 2.38 -17.11
CA TYR A 23 25.17 2.62 -17.66
C TYR A 23 25.21 4.01 -18.32
N TRP A 24 25.55 5.03 -17.53
CA TRP A 24 25.50 6.42 -17.94
C TRP A 24 26.47 6.76 -19.09
N GLU A 25 27.60 6.04 -19.20
CA GLU A 25 28.58 6.24 -20.23
C GLU A 25 28.05 5.98 -21.66
N VAL A 26 27.02 5.14 -21.76
CA VAL A 26 26.37 4.75 -23.02
C VAL A 26 24.87 5.09 -23.06
N THR A 27 24.42 5.92 -22.12
CA THR A 27 23.07 6.47 -22.05
C THR A 27 23.04 7.90 -22.58
N ASN A 28 21.98 8.28 -23.31
CA ASN A 28 21.77 9.65 -23.79
C ASN A 28 20.27 9.99 -23.78
N GLU A 29 19.89 11.19 -24.26
CA GLU A 29 18.50 11.69 -24.24
C GLU A 29 17.48 10.78 -24.94
N ARG A 30 17.92 9.88 -25.82
CA ARG A 30 17.05 9.01 -26.63
C ARG A 30 17.27 7.53 -26.37
N VAL A 31 18.34 7.16 -25.65
CA VAL A 31 18.70 5.77 -25.39
C VAL A 31 19.07 5.61 -23.94
N LEU A 32 18.30 4.80 -23.22
CA LEU A 32 18.59 4.37 -21.87
C LEU A 32 19.25 2.97 -21.92
N THR A 33 20.48 2.89 -21.47
CA THR A 33 21.21 1.63 -21.38
C THR A 33 21.30 1.18 -19.93
N MET A 34 20.80 -0.02 -19.66
CA MET A 34 20.75 -0.56 -18.31
C MET A 34 21.17 -2.03 -18.26
N GLU A 35 21.45 -2.50 -17.06
CA GLU A 35 21.76 -3.89 -16.76
C GLU A 35 20.65 -4.82 -17.28
N TYR A 36 21.06 -5.90 -17.95
CA TYR A 36 20.15 -6.99 -18.25
C TYR A 36 20.05 -7.92 -17.04
N ILE A 37 18.85 -8.09 -16.52
CA ILE A 37 18.57 -9.05 -15.44
C ILE A 37 17.71 -10.16 -16.02
N ASP A 38 18.21 -11.39 -15.94
CA ASP A 38 17.40 -12.57 -16.25
C ASP A 38 16.37 -12.77 -15.15
N ALA A 39 15.10 -12.63 -15.50
CA ALA A 39 14.01 -12.62 -14.52
C ALA A 39 12.78 -13.37 -15.03
N ILE A 40 12.04 -13.91 -14.10
CA ILE A 40 10.84 -14.72 -14.30
C ILE A 40 9.62 -13.82 -14.08
N LYS A 41 8.70 -13.83 -15.00
CA LYS A 41 7.40 -13.13 -14.81
C LYS A 41 6.64 -13.75 -13.64
N MET A 42 6.27 -12.96 -12.67
CA MET A 42 5.52 -13.44 -11.50
C MET A 42 4.12 -13.97 -11.86
N SER A 43 3.59 -13.60 -13.01
CA SER A 43 2.34 -14.15 -13.55
C SER A 43 2.48 -15.56 -14.18
N ASP A 44 3.72 -15.99 -14.48
CA ASP A 44 4.02 -17.33 -14.97
C ASP A 44 4.29 -18.26 -13.79
N ILE A 45 3.20 -18.77 -13.24
CA ILE A 45 3.23 -19.63 -12.03
C ILE A 45 4.05 -20.90 -12.27
N ASP A 46 3.97 -21.49 -13.46
CA ASP A 46 4.71 -22.70 -13.81
C ASP A 46 6.21 -22.45 -13.84
N ALA A 47 6.64 -21.29 -14.37
CA ALA A 47 8.06 -20.90 -14.39
C ALA A 47 8.57 -20.61 -12.97
N VAL A 48 7.77 -19.96 -12.11
CA VAL A 48 8.09 -19.72 -10.70
C VAL A 48 8.27 -21.04 -9.94
N GLU A 49 7.36 -22.00 -10.14
CA GLU A 49 7.44 -23.33 -9.50
C GLU A 49 8.64 -24.14 -10.01
N LYS A 50 8.90 -24.13 -11.31
CA LYS A 50 10.09 -24.80 -11.91
C LYS A 50 11.39 -24.23 -11.40
N ALA A 51 11.43 -22.95 -11.08
CA ALA A 51 12.60 -22.29 -10.47
C ALA A 51 12.74 -22.61 -8.96
N GLY A 52 11.80 -23.36 -8.37
CA GLY A 52 11.82 -23.71 -6.94
C GLY A 52 11.52 -22.53 -6.01
N LEU A 53 10.88 -21.49 -6.50
CA LEU A 53 10.59 -20.28 -5.72
C LEU A 53 9.27 -20.44 -4.96
N ASP A 54 9.24 -19.91 -3.73
CA ASP A 54 8.05 -19.92 -2.86
C ASP A 54 7.12 -18.75 -3.25
N LYS A 55 5.96 -19.09 -3.80
CA LYS A 55 4.94 -18.13 -4.23
C LYS A 55 4.41 -17.27 -3.08
N GLN A 56 4.24 -17.85 -1.89
CA GLN A 56 3.75 -17.11 -0.73
C GLN A 56 4.78 -16.07 -0.29
N LYS A 57 6.05 -16.48 -0.21
CA LYS A 57 7.15 -15.57 0.11
C LYS A 57 7.23 -14.41 -0.89
N LEU A 58 7.11 -14.70 -2.19
CA LEU A 58 7.11 -13.66 -3.22
C LEU A 58 5.92 -12.70 -3.07
N ALA A 59 4.72 -13.21 -2.78
CA ALA A 59 3.54 -12.39 -2.54
C ALA A 59 3.71 -11.49 -1.31
N ASP A 60 4.24 -12.03 -0.22
CA ASP A 60 4.54 -11.29 1.01
C ASP A 60 5.59 -10.20 0.74
N GLN A 61 6.66 -10.50 0.01
CA GLN A 61 7.67 -9.52 -0.40
C GLN A 61 7.08 -8.38 -1.24
N VAL A 62 6.17 -8.68 -2.17
CA VAL A 62 5.47 -7.64 -2.98
C VAL A 62 4.64 -6.74 -2.09
N ALA A 63 3.86 -7.33 -1.17
CA ALA A 63 3.04 -6.57 -0.24
C ALA A 63 3.90 -5.68 0.68
N ASP A 64 4.96 -6.24 1.25
CA ASP A 64 5.90 -5.52 2.11
C ASP A 64 6.61 -4.39 1.36
N ALA A 65 7.09 -4.65 0.15
CA ALA A 65 7.73 -3.64 -0.68
C ALA A 65 6.77 -2.49 -1.02
N PHE A 66 5.52 -2.79 -1.36
CA PHE A 66 4.50 -1.78 -1.64
C PHE A 66 4.17 -0.93 -0.40
N LEU A 67 3.95 -1.58 0.74
CA LEU A 67 3.70 -0.89 2.01
C LEU A 67 4.90 -0.04 2.44
N ALA A 68 6.12 -0.53 2.25
CA ALA A 68 7.33 0.21 2.57
C ALA A 68 7.47 1.48 1.73
N GLN A 69 7.17 1.44 0.44
CA GLN A 69 7.14 2.62 -0.43
C GLN A 69 6.21 3.71 0.12
N ILE A 70 5.02 3.35 0.55
CA ILE A 70 4.02 4.30 1.05
C ILE A 70 4.34 4.75 2.49
N LEU A 71 4.63 3.79 3.38
CA LEU A 71 4.71 4.06 4.82
C LEU A 71 6.09 4.53 5.29
N LYS A 72 7.17 4.12 4.60
CA LYS A 72 8.54 4.41 5.04
C LYS A 72 9.23 5.44 4.15
N THR A 73 9.25 5.21 2.84
CA THR A 73 10.01 6.06 1.91
C THR A 73 9.22 7.23 1.35
N SER A 74 7.89 7.14 1.33
CA SER A 74 6.99 8.08 0.67
C SER A 74 7.25 8.27 -0.84
N TYR A 75 8.16 7.50 -1.43
CA TYR A 75 8.50 7.49 -2.84
C TYR A 75 8.08 6.15 -3.43
N PHE A 76 7.15 6.17 -4.39
CA PHE A 76 6.45 4.96 -4.80
C PHE A 76 6.29 4.85 -6.32
N HIS A 77 6.20 3.61 -6.76
CA HIS A 77 5.88 3.25 -8.13
C HIS A 77 4.38 3.40 -8.37
N CYS A 78 4.00 4.20 -9.38
CA CYS A 78 2.59 4.49 -9.68
C CYS A 78 1.93 3.42 -10.55
N ASP A 79 2.71 2.55 -11.18
CA ASP A 79 2.22 1.52 -12.11
C ASP A 79 2.83 0.14 -11.82
N PRO A 80 2.54 -0.46 -10.65
CA PRO A 80 3.12 -1.73 -10.22
C PRO A 80 2.42 -2.95 -10.87
N HIS A 81 2.19 -2.90 -12.18
CA HIS A 81 1.57 -4.04 -12.85
C HIS A 81 2.58 -5.20 -13.08
N PRO A 82 2.09 -6.44 -13.26
CA PRO A 82 2.97 -7.63 -13.38
C PRO A 82 4.00 -7.60 -14.51
N GLY A 83 3.84 -6.72 -15.51
CA GLY A 83 4.82 -6.53 -16.57
C GLY A 83 6.06 -5.77 -16.11
N ASN A 84 5.92 -4.90 -15.09
CA ASN A 84 7.00 -4.08 -14.55
C ASN A 84 7.69 -4.74 -13.35
N LEU A 85 7.08 -5.80 -12.80
CA LEU A 85 7.54 -6.50 -11.61
C LEU A 85 7.75 -7.99 -11.92
N GLN A 86 8.98 -8.45 -11.77
CA GLN A 86 9.36 -9.84 -11.98
C GLN A 86 10.17 -10.34 -10.77
N CYS A 87 10.62 -11.59 -10.78
CA CYS A 87 11.54 -12.11 -9.78
C CYS A 87 12.76 -12.77 -10.45
N ASP A 88 13.91 -12.68 -9.80
CA ASP A 88 15.11 -13.41 -10.25
C ASP A 88 15.14 -14.85 -9.69
N ALA A 89 16.11 -15.65 -10.13
CA ALA A 89 16.26 -17.04 -9.69
C ALA A 89 16.58 -17.20 -8.19
N GLN A 90 16.97 -16.13 -7.51
CA GLN A 90 17.21 -16.08 -6.06
C GLN A 90 15.95 -15.68 -5.26
N GLY A 91 14.88 -15.31 -5.96
CA GLY A 91 13.63 -14.85 -5.34
C GLY A 91 13.63 -13.37 -4.94
N ASN A 92 14.53 -12.56 -5.51
CA ASN A 92 14.47 -11.11 -5.35
C ASN A 92 13.44 -10.52 -6.32
N LEU A 93 12.75 -9.47 -5.91
CA LEU A 93 11.84 -8.72 -6.77
C LEU A 93 12.64 -7.79 -7.69
N VAL A 94 12.33 -7.81 -8.98
CA VAL A 94 13.00 -7.01 -10.01
C VAL A 94 12.01 -5.99 -10.57
N TYR A 95 12.33 -4.70 -10.43
CA TYR A 95 11.58 -3.59 -11.03
C TYR A 95 12.31 -3.08 -12.27
N PHE A 96 11.70 -3.25 -13.45
CA PHE A 96 12.31 -2.86 -14.72
C PHE A 96 11.98 -1.46 -15.18
N ASP A 97 10.75 -1.02 -14.97
CA ASP A 97 10.30 0.29 -15.41
C ASP A 97 10.05 1.20 -14.22
N CYS A 98 10.91 2.20 -14.05
CA CYS A 98 10.76 3.27 -13.07
C CYS A 98 10.36 4.60 -13.72
N GLY A 99 9.66 4.57 -14.86
CA GLY A 99 9.22 5.76 -15.58
C GLY A 99 8.13 6.53 -14.80
N MET A 100 7.20 5.80 -14.20
CA MET A 100 6.06 6.36 -13.46
C MET A 100 6.28 6.28 -11.95
N MET A 101 7.03 7.23 -11.42
CA MET A 101 7.30 7.35 -9.98
C MET A 101 6.67 8.63 -9.44
N ASN A 102 6.22 8.62 -8.19
CA ASN A 102 5.72 9.80 -7.50
C ASN A 102 6.15 9.80 -6.02
N GLU A 103 5.94 10.93 -5.37
CA GLU A 103 6.29 11.14 -3.97
C GLU A 103 5.09 11.71 -3.22
N LEU A 104 4.76 11.12 -2.06
CA LEU A 104 3.71 11.64 -1.20
C LEU A 104 4.20 12.92 -0.51
N LYS A 105 3.36 13.95 -0.54
CA LYS A 105 3.60 15.14 0.29
C LYS A 105 3.63 14.72 1.77
N PRO A 106 4.45 15.37 2.61
CA PRO A 106 4.60 14.97 4.01
C PRO A 106 3.29 14.88 4.81
N ASN A 107 2.36 15.80 4.57
CA ASN A 107 1.05 15.78 5.23
C ASN A 107 0.20 14.55 4.78
N VAL A 108 0.25 14.19 3.49
CA VAL A 108 -0.46 13.02 2.96
C VAL A 108 0.16 11.74 3.51
N ALA A 109 1.49 11.63 3.50
CA ALA A 109 2.20 10.48 4.05
C ALA A 109 1.90 10.27 5.54
N ASN A 110 1.93 11.35 6.33
CA ASN A 110 1.62 11.29 7.76
C ASN A 110 0.15 10.96 8.01
N GLY A 111 -0.77 11.58 7.27
CA GLY A 111 -2.19 11.25 7.37
C GLY A 111 -2.48 9.80 7.02
N PHE A 112 -1.83 9.26 5.98
CA PHE A 112 -1.96 7.85 5.63
C PHE A 112 -1.45 6.91 6.72
N LYS A 113 -0.29 7.21 7.33
CA LYS A 113 0.24 6.45 8.48
C LYS A 113 -0.72 6.44 9.66
N GLU A 114 -1.23 7.62 10.03
CA GLU A 114 -2.20 7.75 11.14
C GLU A 114 -3.51 7.01 10.84
N ALA A 115 -3.99 7.05 9.60
CA ALA A 115 -5.17 6.28 9.18
C ALA A 115 -4.93 4.77 9.31
N CYS A 116 -3.77 4.28 8.88
CA CYS A 116 -3.39 2.88 9.07
C CYS A 116 -3.37 2.50 10.56
N PHE A 117 -2.75 3.31 11.42
CA PHE A 117 -2.75 3.05 12.86
C PHE A 117 -4.16 3.08 13.47
N ALA A 118 -5.04 3.95 13.00
CA ALA A 118 -6.42 3.99 13.47
C ALA A 118 -7.19 2.71 13.11
N VAL A 119 -7.01 2.20 11.89
CA VAL A 119 -7.74 1.02 11.38
C VAL A 119 -7.14 -0.28 11.91
N PHE A 120 -5.82 -0.44 11.82
CA PHE A 120 -5.13 -1.70 12.12
C PHE A 120 -4.67 -1.82 13.57
N GLY A 121 -4.52 -0.70 14.28
CA GLY A 121 -4.07 -0.69 15.67
C GLY A 121 -5.05 -1.38 16.63
N GLY A 122 -4.55 -1.81 17.79
CA GLY A 122 -5.34 -2.39 18.87
C GLY A 122 -5.82 -3.83 18.66
N GLY A 123 -5.36 -4.52 17.61
CA GLY A 123 -5.73 -5.91 17.35
C GLY A 123 -7.19 -6.10 16.90
N PRO A 124 -7.67 -7.35 16.76
CA PRO A 124 -9.03 -7.64 16.29
C PRO A 124 -10.12 -7.35 17.33
N PHE A 125 -9.80 -7.45 18.62
CA PHE A 125 -10.73 -7.17 19.71
C PHE A 125 -10.60 -5.71 20.15
N ILE A 126 -11.65 -4.93 19.98
CA ILE A 126 -11.66 -3.51 20.29
C ILE A 126 -12.85 -3.16 21.20
N SER A 127 -12.59 -2.47 22.32
CA SER A 127 -13.65 -1.94 23.18
C SER A 127 -14.35 -0.74 22.53
N GLN A 128 -15.53 -0.37 23.03
CA GLN A 128 -16.23 0.80 22.51
C GLN A 128 -15.42 2.09 22.65
N ILE A 129 -14.72 2.26 23.77
CA ILE A 129 -13.84 3.43 24.00
C ILE A 129 -12.72 3.50 22.97
N GLN A 130 -12.06 2.37 22.71
CA GLN A 130 -11.00 2.29 21.70
C GLN A 130 -11.54 2.53 20.29
N LEU A 131 -12.73 2.05 19.98
CA LEU A 131 -13.40 2.29 18.70
C LEU A 131 -13.71 3.77 18.49
N ASP A 132 -14.18 4.46 19.54
CA ASP A 132 -14.46 5.91 19.48
C ASP A 132 -13.18 6.72 19.28
N GLN A 133 -12.10 6.34 19.97
CA GLN A 133 -10.79 6.97 19.78
C GLN A 133 -10.23 6.71 18.38
N ALA A 134 -10.32 5.48 17.88
CA ALA A 134 -9.88 5.11 16.55
C ALA A 134 -10.66 5.84 15.45
N GLY A 135 -11.99 5.99 15.63
CA GLY A 135 -12.84 6.76 14.72
C GLY A 135 -12.41 8.22 14.61
N LYS A 136 -12.16 8.88 15.75
CA LYS A 136 -11.65 10.26 15.79
C LYS A 136 -10.30 10.38 15.12
N ARG A 137 -9.36 9.48 15.46
CA ARG A 137 -8.03 9.44 14.87
C ARG A 137 -8.05 9.26 13.35
N LEU A 138 -8.95 8.42 12.85
CA LEU A 138 -9.12 8.23 11.40
C LEU A 138 -9.59 9.52 10.72
N VAL A 139 -10.54 10.23 11.31
CA VAL A 139 -11.02 11.52 10.78
C VAL A 139 -9.90 12.56 10.79
N ASP A 140 -9.15 12.71 11.89
CA ASP A 140 -8.00 13.62 11.98
C ASP A 140 -6.95 13.30 10.90
N ALA A 141 -6.70 12.01 10.66
CA ALA A 141 -5.78 11.53 9.64
C ALA A 141 -6.23 11.91 8.22
N LEU A 142 -7.51 11.76 7.93
CA LEU A 142 -8.09 12.13 6.63
C LEU A 142 -8.09 13.65 6.39
N GLU A 143 -8.31 14.44 7.43
CA GLU A 143 -8.17 15.90 7.37
C GLU A 143 -6.70 16.30 7.13
N LEU A 144 -5.76 15.69 7.85
CA LEU A 144 -4.33 15.92 7.70
C LEU A 144 -3.84 15.59 6.29
N ALA A 145 -4.31 14.48 5.73
CA ALA A 145 -4.00 14.06 4.36
C ALA A 145 -4.63 14.99 3.30
N GLY A 146 -5.60 15.83 3.69
CA GLY A 146 -6.35 16.68 2.76
C GLY A 146 -7.41 15.90 1.94
N VAL A 147 -7.76 14.70 2.38
CA VAL A 147 -8.83 13.88 1.79
C VAL A 147 -10.20 14.38 2.24
N LEU A 148 -10.29 14.80 3.50
CA LEU A 148 -11.50 15.34 4.08
C LEU A 148 -11.41 16.87 4.18
N ALA A 149 -12.44 17.55 3.71
CA ALA A 149 -12.53 19.00 3.84
C ALA A 149 -12.81 19.39 5.30
N LYS A 150 -12.17 20.48 5.77
CA LYS A 150 -12.38 21.01 7.12
C LYS A 150 -13.83 21.45 7.39
N SER A 151 -14.62 21.67 6.35
CA SER A 151 -16.04 22.03 6.42
C SER A 151 -16.98 20.81 6.48
N ALA A 152 -16.45 19.58 6.41
CA ALA A 152 -17.27 18.37 6.50
C ALA A 152 -17.89 18.24 7.90
N ASP A 153 -19.10 17.67 7.96
CA ASP A 153 -19.73 17.35 9.25
C ASP A 153 -18.95 16.24 9.97
N ARG A 154 -18.07 16.70 10.84
CA ARG A 154 -17.15 15.84 11.58
C ARG A 154 -17.86 14.72 12.34
N LEU A 155 -19.01 15.00 12.93
CA LEU A 155 -19.72 14.02 13.75
C LEU A 155 -20.25 12.85 12.91
N SER A 156 -20.80 13.15 11.74
CA SER A 156 -21.25 12.13 10.78
C SER A 156 -20.09 11.31 10.24
N VAL A 157 -18.97 11.97 9.91
CA VAL A 157 -17.77 11.26 9.43
C VAL A 157 -17.17 10.36 10.52
N GLU A 158 -17.15 10.79 11.79
CA GLU A 158 -16.71 9.95 12.91
C GLU A 158 -17.60 8.71 13.10
N LYS A 159 -18.91 8.84 12.94
CA LYS A 159 -19.83 7.69 12.97
C LYS A 159 -19.50 6.68 11.87
N LEU A 160 -19.29 7.17 10.64
CA LEU A 160 -18.93 6.34 9.50
C LEU A 160 -17.55 5.69 9.70
N ALA A 161 -16.57 6.42 10.20
CA ALA A 161 -15.22 5.90 10.51
C ALA A 161 -15.28 4.76 11.54
N ARG A 162 -16.04 4.91 12.62
CA ARG A 162 -16.26 3.85 13.61
C ARG A 162 -16.93 2.61 13.03
N TYR A 163 -17.94 2.81 12.18
CA TYR A 163 -18.60 1.73 11.47
C TYR A 163 -17.61 0.96 10.58
N PHE A 164 -16.82 1.68 9.79
CA PHE A 164 -15.79 1.09 8.92
C PHE A 164 -14.75 0.26 9.71
N ILE A 165 -14.21 0.84 10.79
CA ILE A 165 -13.21 0.16 11.63
C ILE A 165 -13.81 -1.10 12.27
N ARG A 166 -15.03 -1.02 12.79
CA ARG A 166 -15.73 -2.18 13.38
C ARG A 166 -15.92 -3.29 12.35
N THR A 167 -16.46 -2.96 11.19
CA THR A 167 -16.69 -3.92 10.10
C THR A 167 -15.40 -4.58 9.67
N PHE A 168 -14.32 -3.81 9.53
CA PHE A 168 -13.01 -4.34 9.19
C PHE A 168 -12.49 -5.35 10.23
N LYS A 169 -12.62 -5.01 11.52
CA LYS A 169 -12.20 -5.92 12.61
C LYS A 169 -13.09 -7.17 12.71
N ASP A 170 -14.38 -7.06 12.44
CA ASP A 170 -15.28 -8.21 12.38
C ASP A 170 -14.90 -9.17 11.24
N VAL A 171 -14.51 -8.63 10.08
CA VAL A 171 -13.97 -9.43 8.97
C VAL A 171 -12.67 -10.15 9.36
N GLN A 172 -11.76 -9.49 10.07
CA GLN A 172 -10.54 -10.12 10.59
C GLN A 172 -10.83 -11.29 11.55
N LEU A 173 -11.97 -11.24 12.26
CA LEU A 173 -12.44 -12.31 13.14
C LEU A 173 -13.24 -13.42 12.41
N GLY A 174 -13.33 -13.38 11.09
CA GLY A 174 -14.16 -14.27 10.30
C GLY A 174 -15.65 -14.03 10.41
N LYS A 175 -16.06 -12.91 11.02
CA LYS A 175 -17.46 -12.49 11.13
C LYS A 175 -17.82 -11.64 9.91
N ALA A 176 -17.90 -12.22 8.72
CA ALA A 176 -18.33 -11.47 7.55
C ALA A 176 -19.77 -11.00 7.75
N PRO A 177 -20.08 -9.71 7.61
CA PRO A 177 -21.47 -9.24 7.59
C PRO A 177 -22.17 -9.90 6.40
N ALA A 178 -23.33 -10.48 6.64
CA ALA A 178 -24.09 -11.24 5.65
C ALA A 178 -24.41 -10.44 4.37
N ASN A 179 -24.27 -9.12 4.41
CA ASN A 179 -24.49 -8.25 3.26
C ASN A 179 -23.92 -6.84 3.47
N ILE A 180 -22.63 -6.61 3.11
CA ILE A 180 -21.97 -5.30 3.24
C ILE A 180 -22.72 -4.21 2.45
N LYS A 181 -23.29 -4.53 1.28
CA LYS A 181 -24.00 -3.56 0.43
C LYS A 181 -25.32 -3.08 1.04
N THR A 182 -26.07 -3.96 1.72
CA THR A 182 -27.37 -3.60 2.34
C THR A 182 -27.17 -2.85 3.66
N THR A 183 -26.20 -3.23 4.46
CA THR A 183 -25.95 -2.58 5.76
C THR A 183 -25.35 -1.18 5.57
N LEU A 184 -24.36 -1.03 4.69
CA LEU A 184 -23.76 0.29 4.40
C LEU A 184 -24.78 1.25 3.74
N GLY A 185 -25.62 0.74 2.84
CA GLY A 185 -26.67 1.53 2.18
C GLY A 185 -27.73 2.02 3.17
N ALA A 186 -28.19 1.18 4.08
CA ALA A 186 -29.17 1.55 5.11
C ALA A 186 -28.63 2.56 6.11
N ASP A 187 -27.37 2.39 6.56
CA ASP A 187 -26.74 3.31 7.51
C ASP A 187 -26.38 4.66 6.87
N LEU A 188 -26.00 4.70 5.58
CA LEU A 188 -25.80 5.95 4.84
C LEU A 188 -27.12 6.69 4.61
N GLN A 189 -28.19 5.97 4.33
CA GLN A 189 -29.52 6.55 4.17
C GLN A 189 -30.03 7.15 5.48
N ALA A 190 -29.83 6.47 6.61
CA ALA A 190 -30.16 6.99 7.94
C ALA A 190 -29.35 8.24 8.35
N LEU A 191 -28.18 8.47 7.73
CA LEU A 191 -27.35 9.67 7.92
C LEU A 191 -27.78 10.85 7.04
N THR A 192 -28.43 10.58 5.90
CA THR A 192 -28.94 11.61 4.97
C THR A 192 -30.35 12.06 5.31
N ASP A 193 -31.11 11.27 6.07
CA ASP A 193 -32.50 11.56 6.47
C ASP A 193 -32.60 12.32 7.82
N GLN A 194 -31.48 12.77 8.41
CA GLN A 194 -31.38 13.64 9.60
C GLN A 194 -30.87 15.04 9.21
#